data_d5b53ab9da67181354c8217801ef78b2
#
_entry.id   d5b53ab9da67181354c8217801ef78b2
#
_cell.length_a   1.000
_cell.length_b   1.000
_cell.length_c   1.000
_cell.angle_alpha   90.00
_cell.angle_beta   90.00
_cell.angle_gamma   90.00
#
_symmetry.space_group_name_H-M   'P 1'
#
loop_
_entity.id
_entity.type
_entity.pdbx_description
1 polymer ?
#
loop_
_entity_poly.entity_id
_entity_poly.type
_entity_poly.pdbx_seq_one_letter_code
_entity_poly.pdbx_strand_id
1 'polypeptide(L)'
;MDTTTGHAQADQQIAAAVAAEQESLSPQCRADASRLERLLAPDFHEFSSSGGELGYEGTAARVAAATRPGDEPIRLENMRGWLLADGLVMLKYTSEHRGRRANRTSLWRRTADGRWQIFHHQGTLTAR
;
A
#
# COMPACT_ATOMS: atom_id res chain seq x y z
N MET A 1 -22.00 17.39 -17.43
CA MET A 1 -21.04 16.34 -17.15
C MET A 1 -21.78 15.14 -16.54
N ASP A 2 -21.47 13.96 -17.01
CA ASP A 2 -22.12 12.74 -16.54
C ASP A 2 -21.50 12.30 -15.20
N THR A 3 -22.26 12.35 -14.12
CA THR A 3 -21.80 11.92 -12.79
C THR A 3 -21.50 10.43 -12.77
N THR A 4 -22.18 9.62 -13.59
CA THR A 4 -21.92 8.18 -13.69
C THR A 4 -20.50 7.92 -14.20
N THR A 5 -20.05 8.68 -15.20
CA THR A 5 -18.69 8.57 -15.72
C THR A 5 -17.66 8.94 -14.65
N GLY A 6 -17.93 10.01 -13.87
CA GLY A 6 -17.04 10.40 -12.78
C GLY A 6 -16.93 9.34 -11.70
N HIS A 7 -18.05 8.71 -11.33
CA HIS A 7 -18.06 7.62 -10.35
C HIS A 7 -17.30 6.39 -10.87
N ALA A 8 -17.46 6.05 -12.15
CA ALA A 8 -16.76 4.91 -12.75
C ALA A 8 -15.24 5.14 -12.75
N GLN A 9 -14.79 6.37 -13.06
CA GLN A 9 -13.36 6.70 -13.03
C GLN A 9 -12.80 6.64 -11.62
N ALA A 10 -13.56 7.15 -10.64
CA ALA A 10 -13.14 7.06 -9.23
C ALA A 10 -13.02 5.61 -8.80
N ASP A 11 -14.01 4.78 -9.12
CA ASP A 11 -14.00 3.36 -8.77
C ASP A 11 -12.83 2.63 -9.42
N GLN A 12 -12.49 2.96 -10.67
CA GLN A 12 -11.36 2.35 -11.36
C GLN A 12 -10.03 2.71 -10.70
N GLN A 13 -9.85 3.95 -10.32
CA GLN A 13 -8.61 4.40 -9.67
C GLN A 13 -8.47 3.79 -8.28
N ILE A 14 -9.56 3.76 -7.52
CA ILE A 14 -9.55 3.13 -6.20
C ILE A 14 -9.23 1.64 -6.34
N ALA A 15 -9.85 0.95 -7.29
CA ALA A 15 -9.59 -0.47 -7.52
C ALA A 15 -8.13 -0.73 -7.90
N ALA A 16 -7.53 0.14 -8.72
CA ALA A 16 -6.13 0.02 -9.09
C ALA A 16 -5.21 0.18 -7.89
N ALA A 17 -5.50 1.15 -7.02
CA ALA A 17 -4.72 1.35 -5.79
C ALA A 17 -4.88 0.17 -4.83
N VAL A 18 -6.10 -0.37 -4.69
CA VAL A 18 -6.34 -1.55 -3.86
C VAL A 18 -5.53 -2.74 -4.36
N ALA A 19 -5.53 -2.98 -5.68
CA ALA A 19 -4.75 -4.06 -6.27
C ALA A 19 -3.26 -3.88 -6.01
N ALA A 20 -2.76 -2.65 -6.11
CA ALA A 20 -1.35 -2.34 -5.85
C ALA A 20 -0.99 -2.54 -4.38
N GLU A 21 -1.89 -2.15 -3.46
CA GLU A 21 -1.69 -2.39 -2.03
C GLU A 21 -1.60 -3.88 -1.74
N GLN A 22 -2.53 -4.66 -2.30
CA GLN A 22 -2.55 -6.11 -2.12
C GLN A 22 -1.27 -6.75 -2.67
N GLU A 23 -0.81 -6.30 -3.82
CA GLU A 23 0.45 -6.79 -4.39
C GLU A 23 1.63 -6.46 -3.48
N SER A 24 1.72 -5.22 -3.00
CA SER A 24 2.83 -4.77 -2.16
C SER A 24 2.94 -5.55 -0.85
N LEU A 25 1.83 -6.13 -0.39
CA LEU A 25 1.77 -6.89 0.86
C LEU A 25 1.85 -8.39 0.64
N SER A 26 1.85 -8.88 -0.60
CA SER A 26 1.97 -10.30 -0.87
C SER A 26 3.38 -10.80 -0.53
N PRO A 27 3.52 -12.04 0.00
CA PRO A 27 4.85 -12.57 0.30
C PRO A 27 5.75 -12.64 -0.94
N GLN A 28 5.17 -12.91 -2.11
CA GLN A 28 5.92 -12.99 -3.37
C GLN A 28 6.56 -11.65 -3.71
N CYS A 29 5.81 -10.56 -3.58
CA CYS A 29 6.33 -9.23 -3.84
C CYS A 29 7.32 -8.80 -2.76
N ARG A 30 6.99 -9.04 -1.50
CA ARG A 30 7.84 -8.63 -0.37
C ARG A 30 9.18 -9.38 -0.36
N ALA A 31 9.24 -10.58 -0.93
CA ALA A 31 10.49 -11.34 -1.05
C ALA A 31 11.33 -10.91 -2.26
N ASP A 32 10.82 -10.05 -3.10
CA ASP A 32 11.46 -9.60 -4.34
C ASP A 32 11.69 -8.08 -4.28
N ALA A 33 12.92 -7.68 -3.93
CA ALA A 33 13.27 -6.28 -3.72
C ALA A 33 12.96 -5.42 -4.96
N SER A 34 13.27 -5.91 -6.15
CA SER A 34 13.03 -5.16 -7.40
C SER A 34 11.55 -4.93 -7.64
N ARG A 35 10.74 -5.95 -7.38
CA ARG A 35 9.30 -5.88 -7.58
C ARG A 35 8.66 -4.92 -6.57
N LEU A 36 9.06 -5.00 -5.31
CA LEU A 36 8.55 -4.10 -4.28
C LEU A 36 8.99 -2.65 -4.54
N GLU A 37 10.25 -2.46 -4.93
CA GLU A 37 10.80 -1.12 -5.17
C GLU A 37 10.03 -0.37 -6.25
N ARG A 38 9.52 -1.07 -7.26
CA ARG A 38 8.71 -0.45 -8.31
C ARG A 38 7.41 0.14 -7.79
N LEU A 39 6.89 -0.39 -6.70
CA LEU A 39 5.66 0.10 -6.10
C LEU A 39 5.89 1.26 -5.15
N LEU A 40 7.14 1.54 -4.77
CA LEU A 40 7.48 2.64 -3.89
C LEU A 40 7.83 3.88 -4.70
N ALA A 41 7.20 5.01 -4.38
CA ALA A 41 7.57 6.29 -5.00
C ALA A 41 8.95 6.73 -4.50
N PRO A 42 9.71 7.50 -5.29
CA PRO A 42 11.02 7.98 -4.83
C PRO A 42 10.98 8.80 -3.54
N ASP A 43 9.84 9.43 -3.24
CA ASP A 43 9.61 10.20 -2.01
C ASP A 43 8.82 9.41 -0.96
N PHE A 44 8.82 8.08 -1.06
CA PHE A 44 8.10 7.23 -0.11
C PHE A 44 8.52 7.53 1.33
N HIS A 45 7.53 7.57 2.22
CA HIS A 45 7.71 7.80 3.64
C HIS A 45 6.72 6.97 4.43
N GLU A 46 7.18 6.36 5.51
CA GLU A 46 6.31 5.53 6.35
C GLU A 46 6.56 5.78 7.83
N PHE A 47 5.47 5.90 8.60
CA PHE A 47 5.51 5.69 10.04
C PHE A 47 5.03 4.27 10.31
N SER A 48 5.93 3.40 10.77
CA SER A 48 5.59 2.00 10.99
C SER A 48 4.79 1.82 12.28
N SER A 49 4.05 0.71 12.36
CA SER A 49 3.24 0.41 13.55
C SER A 49 4.08 0.22 14.81
N SER A 50 5.37 -0.02 14.68
CA SER A 50 6.30 -0.13 15.81
C SER A 50 6.87 1.23 16.26
N GLY A 51 6.50 2.31 15.58
CA GLY A 51 6.96 3.66 15.89
C GLY A 51 8.19 4.11 15.10
N GLY A 52 8.70 3.28 14.21
CA GLY A 52 9.85 3.63 13.38
C GLY A 52 9.47 4.53 12.21
N GLU A 53 10.46 5.14 11.59
CA GLU A 53 10.29 5.96 10.40
C GLU A 53 11.16 5.40 9.29
N LEU A 54 10.58 5.22 8.10
CA LEU A 54 11.24 4.63 6.94
C LEU A 54 11.10 5.53 5.73
N GLY A 55 12.09 5.52 4.86
CA GLY A 55 12.04 6.21 3.57
C GLY A 55 12.22 5.21 2.43
N TYR A 56 12.42 5.74 1.22
CA TYR A 56 12.63 4.91 0.02
C TYR A 56 13.92 4.07 0.13
N GLU A 57 15.01 4.71 0.58
CA GLU A 57 16.34 4.08 0.59
C GLU A 57 16.39 2.83 1.47
N GLY A 58 16.71 1.70 0.86
CA GLY A 58 16.94 0.45 1.57
C GLY A 58 15.70 -0.27 2.05
N THR A 59 14.51 0.32 1.93
CA THR A 59 13.29 -0.29 2.45
C THR A 59 12.94 -1.59 1.73
N ALA A 60 12.92 -1.58 0.39
CA ALA A 60 12.60 -2.79 -0.37
C ALA A 60 13.60 -3.91 -0.10
N ALA A 61 14.88 -3.59 -0.05
CA ALA A 61 15.92 -4.59 0.23
C ALA A 61 15.77 -5.19 1.62
N ARG A 62 15.44 -4.35 2.62
CA ARG A 62 15.27 -4.79 3.99
C ARG A 62 14.06 -5.71 4.15
N VAL A 63 12.95 -5.34 3.50
CA VAL A 63 11.74 -6.16 3.52
C VAL A 63 12.00 -7.49 2.81
N ALA A 64 12.69 -7.47 1.66
CA ALA A 64 12.99 -8.70 0.91
C ALA A 64 13.89 -9.63 1.71
N ALA A 65 14.86 -9.09 2.44
CA ALA A 65 15.75 -9.89 3.28
C ALA A 65 14.99 -10.58 4.43
N ALA A 66 13.87 -10.03 4.87
CA ALA A 66 13.07 -10.54 5.98
C ALA A 66 11.88 -11.38 5.55
N THR A 67 11.68 -11.58 4.24
CA THR A 67 10.48 -12.23 3.71
C THR A 67 10.84 -13.39 2.79
N ARG A 68 10.03 -14.45 2.84
CA ARG A 68 10.13 -15.60 1.92
C ARG A 68 8.83 -15.74 1.16
N PRO A 69 8.87 -16.19 -0.12
CA PRO A 69 7.63 -16.31 -0.92
C PRO A 69 6.56 -17.20 -0.30
N GLY A 70 6.96 -18.16 0.56
CA GLY A 70 6.03 -19.06 1.24
C GLY A 70 5.54 -18.57 2.59
N ASP A 71 5.90 -17.35 2.99
CA ASP A 71 5.46 -16.82 4.29
C ASP A 71 3.95 -16.67 4.36
N GLU A 72 3.42 -16.67 5.59
CA GLU A 72 2.01 -16.43 5.84
C GLU A 72 1.61 -15.08 5.26
N PRO A 73 0.52 -15.03 4.46
CA PRO A 73 0.07 -13.75 3.89
C PRO A 73 -0.41 -12.77 4.97
N ILE A 74 -0.19 -11.49 4.72
CA ILE A 74 -0.79 -10.44 5.53
C ILE A 74 -2.27 -10.35 5.14
N ARG A 75 -3.17 -10.50 6.12
CA ARG A 75 -4.61 -10.41 5.87
C ARG A 75 -5.05 -8.96 5.94
N LEU A 76 -5.92 -8.59 4.99
CA LEU A 76 -6.47 -7.24 4.90
C LEU A 76 -7.97 -7.29 5.19
N GLU A 77 -8.44 -6.42 6.07
CA GLU A 77 -9.84 -6.33 6.46
C GLU A 77 -10.32 -4.88 6.34
N ASN A 78 -11.59 -4.71 6.03
CA ASN A 78 -12.25 -3.40 6.00
C ASN A 78 -11.59 -2.42 5.04
N MET A 79 -11.18 -2.89 3.87
CA MET A 79 -10.53 -2.04 2.87
C MET A 79 -11.51 -0.98 2.37
N ARG A 80 -11.13 0.30 2.49
CA ARG A 80 -11.90 1.44 2.03
C ARG A 80 -10.97 2.38 1.28
N GLY A 81 -11.49 2.99 0.21
CA GLY A 81 -10.69 3.89 -0.62
C GLY A 81 -11.43 5.17 -0.95
N TRP A 82 -10.68 6.24 -1.12
CA TRP A 82 -11.18 7.55 -1.53
C TRP A 82 -10.32 8.10 -2.64
N LEU A 83 -10.95 8.58 -3.70
CA LEU A 83 -10.25 9.35 -4.72
C LEU A 83 -10.13 10.79 -4.21
N LEU A 84 -8.92 11.21 -3.86
CA LEU A 84 -8.69 12.57 -3.35
C LEU A 84 -8.54 13.57 -4.49
N ALA A 85 -8.00 13.14 -5.61
CA ALA A 85 -7.85 13.90 -6.84
C ALA A 85 -7.54 12.92 -7.95
N ASP A 86 -7.59 13.34 -9.20
CA ASP A 86 -7.19 12.47 -10.31
C ASP A 86 -5.77 11.96 -10.07
N GLY A 87 -5.60 10.63 -10.07
CA GLY A 87 -4.31 10.01 -9.82
C GLY A 87 -3.84 10.02 -8.38
N LEU A 88 -4.73 10.26 -7.41
CA LEU A 88 -4.38 10.32 -5.99
C LEU A 88 -5.45 9.60 -5.16
N VAL A 89 -5.09 8.47 -4.57
CA VAL A 89 -6.01 7.62 -3.81
C VAL A 89 -5.51 7.42 -2.38
N MET A 90 -6.41 7.53 -1.43
CA MET A 90 -6.15 7.15 -0.04
C MET A 90 -6.87 5.85 0.27
N LEU A 91 -6.16 4.90 0.88
CA LEU A 91 -6.73 3.64 1.36
C LEU A 91 -6.63 3.57 2.88
N LYS A 92 -7.67 3.01 3.50
CA LYS A 92 -7.65 2.68 4.92
C LYS A 92 -8.11 1.24 5.10
N TYR A 93 -7.43 0.50 5.95
CA TYR A 93 -7.75 -0.90 6.21
C TYR A 93 -7.13 -1.33 7.53
N THR A 94 -7.48 -2.55 7.96
CA THR A 94 -6.83 -3.20 9.09
C THR A 94 -6.03 -4.38 8.55
N SER A 95 -4.76 -4.49 8.94
CA SER A 95 -3.94 -5.64 8.61
C SER A 95 -3.86 -6.57 9.81
N GLU A 96 -3.77 -7.87 9.52
CA GLU A 96 -3.47 -8.87 10.54
C GLU A 96 -2.38 -9.79 10.02
N HIS A 97 -1.33 -9.95 10.82
CA HIS A 97 -0.22 -10.82 10.47
C HIS A 97 0.41 -11.34 11.76
N ARG A 98 0.43 -12.67 11.90
CA ARG A 98 1.03 -13.35 13.04
C ARG A 98 0.50 -12.81 14.39
N GLY A 99 -0.81 -12.60 14.45
CA GLY A 99 -1.49 -12.14 15.65
C GLY A 99 -1.40 -10.63 15.92
N ARG A 100 -0.71 -9.89 15.05
CA ARG A 100 -0.61 -8.43 15.18
C ARG A 100 -1.62 -7.77 14.27
N ARG A 101 -2.45 -6.91 14.84
CA ARG A 101 -3.43 -6.14 14.09
C ARG A 101 -3.06 -4.67 14.13
N ALA A 102 -3.15 -4.03 12.99
CA ALA A 102 -2.83 -2.61 12.87
C ALA A 102 -3.81 -1.92 11.94
N ASN A 103 -4.19 -0.70 12.30
CA ASN A 103 -4.94 0.17 11.40
C ASN A 103 -3.94 0.87 10.48
N ARG A 104 -4.21 0.85 9.18
CA ARG A 104 -3.29 1.31 8.16
C ARG A 104 -3.91 2.38 7.30
N THR A 105 -3.09 3.35 6.88
CA THR A 105 -3.45 4.34 5.88
C THR A 105 -2.33 4.36 4.83
N SER A 106 -2.72 4.31 3.56
CA SER A 106 -1.80 4.40 2.43
C SER A 106 -2.23 5.49 1.48
N LEU A 107 -1.26 6.22 0.91
CA LEU A 107 -1.50 7.19 -0.14
C LEU A 107 -0.79 6.71 -1.40
N TRP A 108 -1.57 6.51 -2.47
CA TRP A 108 -1.10 6.03 -3.76
C TRP A 108 -1.21 7.12 -4.82
N ARG A 109 -0.21 7.22 -5.66
CA ARG A 109 -0.14 8.23 -6.72
C ARG A 109 0.13 7.56 -8.06
N ARG A 110 -0.60 7.98 -9.10
CA ARG A 110 -0.41 7.48 -10.45
C ARG A 110 0.74 8.23 -11.12
N THR A 111 1.70 7.48 -11.68
CA THR A 111 2.81 8.06 -12.43
C THR A 111 2.36 8.51 -13.83
N ALA A 112 3.22 9.28 -14.51
CA ALA A 112 2.92 9.75 -15.85
C ALA A 112 2.68 8.62 -16.85
N ASP A 113 3.33 7.46 -16.65
CA ASP A 113 3.15 6.28 -17.51
C ASP A 113 2.04 5.34 -17.02
N GLY A 114 1.23 5.78 -16.07
CA GLY A 114 0.03 5.05 -15.66
C GLY A 114 0.24 4.01 -14.56
N ARG A 115 1.42 3.92 -13.99
CA ARG A 115 1.67 3.02 -12.85
C ARG A 115 1.25 3.68 -11.56
N TRP A 116 0.97 2.86 -10.55
CA TRP A 116 0.62 3.35 -9.22
C TRP A 116 1.79 3.12 -8.27
N GLN A 117 2.16 4.14 -7.51
CA GLN A 117 3.22 4.06 -6.51
C GLN A 117 2.73 4.63 -5.18
N ILE A 118 3.08 3.94 -4.09
CA ILE A 118 2.78 4.43 -2.74
C ILE A 118 3.83 5.46 -2.35
N PHE A 119 3.38 6.60 -1.82
CA PHE A 119 4.30 7.63 -1.34
C PHE A 119 4.16 7.90 0.15
N HIS A 120 3.13 7.38 0.80
CA HIS A 120 3.01 7.47 2.26
C HIS A 120 2.26 6.27 2.81
N HIS A 121 2.72 5.77 3.94
CA HIS A 121 2.07 4.70 4.66
C HIS A 121 2.18 4.94 6.15
N GLN A 122 1.12 4.64 6.90
CA GLN A 122 1.14 4.71 8.35
C GLN A 122 0.40 3.52 8.93
N GLY A 123 1.00 2.92 9.96
CA GLY A 123 0.36 1.85 10.71
C GLY A 123 0.30 2.21 12.19
N THR A 124 -0.78 1.79 12.84
CA THR A 124 -0.95 1.95 14.29
C THR A 124 -1.52 0.66 14.82
N LEU A 125 -0.83 0.04 15.79
CA LEU A 125 -1.33 -1.18 16.40
C LEU A 125 -2.69 -0.92 17.04
N THR A 126 -3.61 -1.87 16.85
CA THR A 126 -4.93 -1.74 17.47
C THR A 126 -4.81 -1.98 18.96
N ALA A 127 -5.72 -1.37 19.71
CA ALA A 127 -5.76 -1.53 21.15
C ALA A 127 -6.42 -2.86 21.58
N ARG A 128 -6.68 -3.73 20.66
CA ARG A 128 -7.31 -5.03 20.85
C ARG A 128 -8.80 -5.04 20.69
#